data_772fd3221c2ea080ea7ec4f24cddf879
#
_entry.id   772fd3221c2ea080ea7ec4f24cddf879
#
_cell.length_a   1.000
_cell.length_b   1.000
_cell.length_c   1.000
_cell.angle_alpha   90.00
_cell.angle_beta   90.00
_cell.angle_gamma   90.00
#
_symmetry.space_group_name_H-M   'P 1'
#
loop_
_entity.id
_entity.type
_entity.pdbx_description
1 polymer ?
#
loop_
_entity_poly.entity_id
_entity_poly.type
_entity_poly.pdbx_seq_one_letter_code
_entity_poly.pdbx_strand_id
1 'polypeptide(L)'
;SGHRRLGQRAMANLKCKNFFAASGPPSVLLSGLAEGADQLVAEIALESSWRVEAILPMPLAEYEKDFTYAAALARFRALLARCHRIIEIPLASAVDRDIHTISTPRDGVTREQQYRNLGRYLVEYTQTMLLLWDGDVSAPKPGGTAEVKLMCDAALARQDDPECHGVRRVIH
;
A
#
# COMPACT_ATOMS: atom_id res chain seq x y z
N SER A 1 13.48 22.95 -6.26
CA SER A 1 12.85 21.58 -6.21
C SER A 1 11.62 21.53 -5.30
N GLY A 2 11.55 22.32 -4.22
CA GLY A 2 10.44 22.29 -3.26
C GLY A 2 9.06 22.64 -3.85
N HIS A 3 8.97 23.67 -4.68
CA HIS A 3 7.71 24.11 -5.31
C HIS A 3 7.11 23.04 -6.25
N ARG A 4 7.96 22.28 -6.95
CA ARG A 4 7.50 21.19 -7.84
C ARG A 4 6.88 20.04 -7.05
N ARG A 5 7.47 19.66 -5.90
CA ARG A 5 6.94 18.62 -5.01
C ARG A 5 5.62 19.03 -4.35
N LEU A 6 5.48 20.29 -3.94
CA LEU A 6 4.23 20.83 -3.39
C LEU A 6 3.09 20.79 -4.41
N GLY A 7 3.38 21.19 -5.66
CA GLY A 7 2.40 21.11 -6.76
C GLY A 7 1.96 19.68 -7.08
N GLN A 8 2.90 18.73 -7.11
CA GLN A 8 2.59 17.31 -7.34
C GLN A 8 1.73 16.73 -6.23
N ARG A 9 2.03 17.04 -4.96
CA ARG A 9 1.23 16.58 -3.81
C ARG A 9 -0.18 17.17 -3.83
N ALA A 10 -0.34 18.44 -4.16
CA ALA A 10 -1.64 19.08 -4.30
C ALA A 10 -2.47 18.47 -5.42
N MET A 11 -1.85 18.18 -6.58
CA MET A 11 -2.50 17.53 -7.71
C MET A 11 -2.93 16.09 -7.37
N ALA A 12 -2.07 15.31 -6.72
CA ALA A 12 -2.40 13.96 -6.27
C ALA A 12 -3.58 13.97 -5.29
N ASN A 13 -3.59 14.90 -4.33
CA ASN A 13 -4.70 15.08 -3.40
C ASN A 13 -6.01 15.36 -4.13
N LEU A 14 -6.03 16.28 -5.09
CA LEU A 14 -7.22 16.62 -5.86
C LEU A 14 -7.72 15.43 -6.69
N LYS A 15 -6.83 14.71 -7.37
CA LYS A 15 -7.19 13.51 -8.14
C LYS A 15 -7.80 12.43 -7.25
N CYS A 16 -7.22 12.17 -6.07
CA CYS A 16 -7.76 11.21 -5.11
C CYS A 16 -9.15 11.63 -4.61
N LYS A 17 -9.33 12.90 -4.22
CA LYS A 17 -10.64 13.42 -3.79
C LYS A 17 -11.71 13.24 -4.85
N ASN A 18 -11.41 13.59 -6.10
CA ASN A 18 -12.33 13.42 -7.22
C ASN A 18 -12.66 11.94 -7.47
N PHE A 19 -11.67 11.05 -7.38
CA PHE A 19 -11.88 9.62 -7.50
C PHE A 19 -12.83 9.09 -6.43
N PHE A 20 -12.59 9.39 -5.15
CA PHE A 20 -13.43 8.93 -4.05
C PHE A 20 -14.85 9.51 -4.12
N ALA A 21 -14.99 10.77 -4.51
CA ALA A 21 -16.30 11.41 -4.68
C ALA A 21 -17.11 10.79 -5.84
N ALA A 22 -16.45 10.37 -6.92
CA ALA A 22 -17.09 9.79 -8.10
C ALA A 22 -17.40 8.29 -7.97
N SER A 23 -16.75 7.58 -7.05
CA SER A 23 -16.81 6.11 -6.98
C SER A 23 -18.04 5.58 -6.22
N GLY A 24 -18.91 6.44 -5.70
CA GLY A 24 -20.12 6.03 -4.98
C GLY A 24 -19.86 5.33 -3.62
N PRO A 25 -20.88 5.20 -2.76
CA PRO A 25 -20.74 4.54 -1.46
C PRO A 25 -21.10 3.05 -1.51
N PRO A 26 -20.77 2.27 -0.47
CA PRO A 26 -19.58 2.31 0.37
C PRO A 26 -18.54 1.30 -0.12
N SER A 27 -17.45 1.78 -0.64
CA SER A 27 -16.32 0.93 -1.04
C SER A 27 -15.29 0.79 0.08
N VAL A 28 -14.39 -0.16 -0.06
CA VAL A 28 -13.33 -0.45 0.90
C VAL A 28 -11.99 -0.12 0.25
N LEU A 29 -11.16 0.66 0.94
CA LEU A 29 -9.76 0.86 0.60
C LEU A 29 -8.90 -0.14 1.37
N LEU A 30 -8.10 -0.94 0.67
CA LEU A 30 -7.00 -1.71 1.26
C LEU A 30 -5.72 -0.90 1.12
N SER A 31 -4.97 -0.72 2.21
CA SER A 31 -3.73 0.09 2.21
C SER A 31 -2.72 -0.45 3.19
N GLY A 32 -1.43 -0.43 2.79
CA GLY A 32 -0.31 -0.70 3.68
C GLY A 32 -0.04 0.40 4.69
N LEU A 33 -0.65 1.57 4.53
CA LEU A 33 -0.42 2.77 5.35
C LEU A 33 1.04 3.21 5.42
N ALA A 34 1.85 2.87 4.42
CA ALA A 34 3.23 3.30 4.33
C ALA A 34 3.34 4.83 4.31
N GLU A 35 4.47 5.35 4.77
CA GLU A 35 4.70 6.79 4.78
C GLU A 35 4.58 7.40 3.37
N GLY A 36 3.86 8.50 3.26
CA GLY A 36 3.70 9.23 2.01
C GLY A 36 2.34 9.01 1.33
N ALA A 37 2.32 8.35 0.19
CA ALA A 37 1.12 8.19 -0.65
C ALA A 37 0.01 7.40 0.04
N ASP A 38 0.32 6.26 0.63
CA ASP A 38 -0.65 5.39 1.26
C ASP A 38 -1.41 6.10 2.38
N GLN A 39 -0.68 6.81 3.26
CA GLN A 39 -1.31 7.58 4.34
C GLN A 39 -2.17 8.72 3.82
N LEU A 40 -1.73 9.41 2.75
CA LEU A 40 -2.51 10.47 2.13
C LEU A 40 -3.82 9.93 1.56
N VAL A 41 -3.76 8.82 0.82
CA VAL A 41 -4.94 8.19 0.21
C VAL A 41 -5.90 7.67 1.28
N ALA A 42 -5.37 7.05 2.35
CA ALA A 42 -6.19 6.56 3.45
C ALA A 42 -6.94 7.69 4.19
N GLU A 43 -6.28 8.84 4.43
CA GLU A 43 -6.94 10.01 5.01
C GLU A 43 -8.10 10.50 4.15
N ILE A 44 -7.86 10.66 2.84
CA ILE A 44 -8.90 11.12 1.89
C ILE A 44 -10.06 10.14 1.80
N ALA A 45 -9.78 8.83 1.81
CA ALA A 45 -10.80 7.80 1.81
C ALA A 45 -11.69 7.89 3.06
N LEU A 46 -11.08 8.03 4.24
CA LEU A 46 -11.80 8.20 5.51
C LEU A 46 -12.62 9.50 5.53
N GLU A 47 -12.10 10.61 4.99
CA GLU A 47 -12.83 11.86 4.83
C GLU A 47 -14.02 11.72 3.87
N SER A 48 -13.91 10.82 2.90
CA SER A 48 -14.96 10.51 1.91
C SER A 48 -15.91 9.40 2.37
N SER A 49 -15.89 9.04 3.66
CA SER A 49 -16.74 8.02 4.28
C SER A 49 -16.53 6.59 3.74
N TRP A 50 -15.36 6.34 3.15
CA TRP A 50 -14.95 4.97 2.80
C TRP A 50 -14.46 4.21 4.02
N ARG A 51 -14.63 2.91 4.03
CA ARG A 51 -13.97 2.03 4.99
C ARG A 51 -12.53 1.82 4.56
N VAL A 52 -11.60 1.88 5.52
CA VAL A 52 -10.20 1.58 5.29
C VAL A 52 -9.83 0.32 6.06
N GLU A 53 -9.21 -0.63 5.38
CA GLU A 53 -8.59 -1.80 5.98
C GLU A 53 -7.08 -1.70 5.83
N ALA A 54 -6.38 -1.79 6.96
CA ALA A 54 -4.92 -1.77 6.98
C ALA A 54 -4.39 -3.18 6.72
N ILE A 55 -3.57 -3.33 5.69
CA ILE A 55 -2.89 -4.58 5.35
C ILE A 55 -1.42 -4.39 5.68
N LEU A 56 -0.98 -4.96 6.78
CA LEU A 56 0.40 -4.80 7.24
C LEU A 56 1.29 -5.90 6.66
N PRO A 57 2.47 -5.56 6.16
CA PRO A 57 3.38 -6.54 5.55
C PRO A 57 3.92 -7.56 6.55
N MET A 58 3.88 -7.24 7.84
CA MET A 58 4.44 -8.03 8.94
C MET A 58 3.73 -7.67 10.24
N PRO A 59 4.00 -8.35 11.38
CA PRO A 59 3.44 -8.00 12.68
C PRO A 59 3.61 -6.51 13.01
N LEU A 60 2.58 -5.90 13.57
CA LEU A 60 2.51 -4.45 13.81
C LEU A 60 3.75 -3.90 14.53
N ALA A 61 4.21 -4.58 15.58
CA ALA A 61 5.37 -4.14 16.36
C ALA A 61 6.66 -4.09 15.52
N GLU A 62 6.78 -4.94 14.50
CA GLU A 62 7.91 -4.94 13.57
C GLU A 62 7.73 -3.87 12.49
N TYR A 63 6.52 -3.72 11.96
CA TYR A 63 6.24 -2.71 10.94
C TYR A 63 6.44 -1.29 11.44
N GLU A 64 6.11 -1.02 12.71
CA GLU A 64 6.32 0.30 13.33
C GLU A 64 7.80 0.75 13.32
N LYS A 65 8.75 -0.19 13.27
CA LYS A 65 10.19 0.12 13.22
C LYS A 65 10.64 0.73 11.89
N ASP A 66 9.84 0.62 10.84
CA ASP A 66 10.13 1.19 9.53
C ASP A 66 9.82 2.68 9.44
N PHE A 67 9.10 3.23 10.43
CA PHE A 67 8.81 4.65 10.51
C PHE A 67 9.95 5.39 11.22
N THR A 68 10.81 6.03 10.43
CA THR A 68 12.04 6.68 10.92
C THR A 68 11.76 7.90 11.81
N TYR A 69 10.67 8.62 11.55
CA TYR A 69 10.34 9.87 12.24
C TYR A 69 9.15 9.67 13.16
N ALA A 70 9.24 10.20 14.40
CA ALA A 70 8.16 10.12 15.39
C ALA A 70 6.82 10.66 14.86
N ALA A 71 6.86 11.72 14.03
CA ALA A 71 5.66 12.28 13.42
C ALA A 71 5.02 11.33 12.40
N ALA A 72 5.81 10.60 11.62
CA ALA A 72 5.31 9.61 10.66
C ALA A 72 4.68 8.41 11.39
N LEU A 73 5.32 7.93 12.45
CA LEU A 73 4.77 6.86 13.29
C LEU A 73 3.48 7.30 14.00
N ALA A 74 3.44 8.51 14.53
CA ALA A 74 2.23 9.04 15.17
C ALA A 74 1.06 9.13 14.17
N ARG A 75 1.32 9.59 12.95
CA ARG A 75 0.33 9.64 11.87
C ARG A 75 -0.16 8.24 11.48
N PHE A 76 0.77 7.29 11.32
CA PHE A 76 0.43 5.88 11.06
C PHE A 76 -0.51 5.32 12.13
N ARG A 77 -0.16 5.49 13.42
CA ARG A 77 -0.99 5.01 14.53
C ARG A 77 -2.37 5.68 14.58
N ALA A 78 -2.43 6.98 14.30
CA ALA A 78 -3.69 7.71 14.23
C ALA A 78 -4.60 7.22 13.10
N LEU A 79 -4.04 6.88 11.93
CA LEU A 79 -4.78 6.27 10.82
C LEU A 79 -5.20 4.84 11.15
N LEU A 80 -4.29 4.05 11.71
CA LEU A 80 -4.54 2.65 12.07
C LEU A 80 -5.72 2.53 13.05
N ALA A 81 -5.81 3.45 14.03
CA ALA A 81 -6.92 3.51 14.99
C ALA A 81 -8.29 3.81 14.34
N ARG A 82 -8.30 4.37 13.14
CA ARG A 82 -9.52 4.69 12.36
C ARG A 82 -9.85 3.62 11.32
N CYS A 83 -8.99 2.63 11.13
CA CYS A 83 -9.22 1.54 10.19
C CYS A 83 -10.34 0.63 10.70
N HIS A 84 -11.17 0.17 9.76
CA HIS A 84 -12.24 -0.79 10.05
C HIS A 84 -11.69 -2.16 10.43
N ARG A 85 -10.57 -2.55 9.85
CA ARG A 85 -9.91 -3.84 10.04
C ARG A 85 -8.40 -3.71 9.89
N ILE A 86 -7.66 -4.54 10.59
CA ILE A 86 -6.21 -4.69 10.47
C ILE A 86 -5.93 -6.15 10.12
N ILE A 87 -5.18 -6.37 9.07
CA ILE A 87 -4.73 -7.70 8.61
C ILE A 87 -3.21 -7.68 8.58
N GLU A 88 -2.58 -8.58 9.26
CA GLU A 88 -1.14 -8.82 9.20
C GLU A 88 -0.86 -9.96 8.23
N ILE A 89 -0.01 -9.75 7.22
CA ILE A 89 0.37 -10.79 6.28
C ILE A 89 1.24 -11.81 7.00
N PRO A 90 0.93 -13.12 6.90
CA PRO A 90 1.74 -14.16 7.49
C PRO A 90 3.18 -14.11 7.00
N LEU A 91 4.12 -14.47 7.85
CA LEU A 91 5.54 -14.58 7.50
C LEU A 91 5.77 -15.65 6.43
N ALA A 92 6.62 -15.34 5.45
CA ALA A 92 6.75 -16.11 4.21
C ALA A 92 7.38 -17.50 4.40
N SER A 93 8.25 -17.67 5.41
CA SER A 93 8.97 -18.93 5.64
C SER A 93 9.10 -19.29 7.12
N ALA A 94 9.62 -20.50 7.40
CA ALA A 94 9.89 -20.92 8.76
C ALA A 94 11.02 -20.10 9.42
N VAL A 95 11.99 -19.65 8.64
CA VAL A 95 13.05 -18.73 9.09
C VAL A 95 12.47 -17.38 9.45
N ASP A 96 11.48 -16.94 8.68
CA ASP A 96 10.79 -15.68 8.88
C ASP A 96 9.84 -15.68 10.10
N ARG A 97 9.61 -16.86 10.69
CA ARG A 97 8.85 -16.99 11.94
C ARG A 97 9.65 -16.58 13.16
N ASP A 98 10.96 -16.50 13.04
CA ASP A 98 11.78 -15.88 14.07
C ASP A 98 11.65 -14.36 13.96
N ILE A 99 10.82 -13.80 14.84
CA ILE A 99 10.53 -12.36 14.87
C ILE A 99 11.82 -11.53 15.08
N HIS A 100 12.84 -12.13 15.67
CA HIS A 100 14.13 -11.47 15.85
C HIS A 100 14.88 -11.29 14.53
N THR A 101 14.70 -12.21 13.59
CA THR A 101 15.28 -12.10 12.24
C THR A 101 14.66 -10.97 11.43
N ILE A 102 13.34 -10.73 11.60
CA ILE A 102 12.64 -9.62 10.94
C ILE A 102 12.94 -8.28 11.59
N SER A 103 13.27 -8.28 12.88
CA SER A 103 13.43 -7.06 13.66
C SER A 103 14.71 -6.27 13.36
N THR A 104 15.67 -6.86 12.66
CA THR A 104 16.87 -6.12 12.26
C THR A 104 16.60 -5.34 10.96
N PRO A 105 16.78 -4.01 10.93
CA PRO A 105 16.51 -3.17 9.75
C PRO A 105 17.32 -3.53 8.51
N ARG A 106 18.20 -4.51 8.62
CA ARG A 106 19.17 -4.94 7.58
C ARG A 106 18.93 -6.36 7.07
N ASP A 107 17.92 -7.06 7.56
CA ASP A 107 17.56 -8.39 7.07
C ASP A 107 16.78 -8.25 5.75
N GLY A 108 17.44 -7.58 4.80
CA GLY A 108 16.87 -7.06 3.60
C GLY A 108 15.95 -8.04 2.88
N VAL A 109 16.37 -9.28 2.72
CA VAL A 109 15.62 -10.28 1.93
C VAL A 109 14.28 -10.61 2.57
N THR A 110 14.20 -10.81 3.88
CA THR A 110 12.98 -11.18 4.58
C THR A 110 11.96 -10.03 4.60
N ARG A 111 12.39 -8.80 4.91
CA ARG A 111 11.53 -7.62 4.85
C ARG A 111 11.07 -7.33 3.42
N GLU A 112 11.97 -7.39 2.46
CA GLU A 112 11.65 -7.23 1.04
C GLU A 112 10.61 -8.25 0.59
N GLN A 113 10.73 -9.51 1.02
CA GLN A 113 9.75 -10.54 0.68
C GLN A 113 8.38 -10.23 1.29
N GLN A 114 8.31 -9.72 2.53
CA GLN A 114 7.05 -9.33 3.16
C GLN A 114 6.40 -8.13 2.45
N TYR A 115 7.17 -7.14 2.00
CA TYR A 115 6.65 -6.05 1.17
C TYR A 115 6.15 -6.54 -0.19
N ARG A 116 6.83 -7.50 -0.82
CA ARG A 116 6.32 -8.16 -2.04
C ARG A 116 5.02 -8.91 -1.79
N ASN A 117 4.92 -9.60 -0.66
CA ASN A 117 3.71 -10.31 -0.28
C ASN A 117 2.54 -9.33 -0.05
N LEU A 118 2.79 -8.16 0.55
CA LEU A 118 1.82 -7.07 0.62
C LEU A 118 1.36 -6.65 -0.78
N GLY A 119 2.29 -6.39 -1.69
CA GLY A 119 1.95 -6.03 -3.08
C GLY A 119 1.09 -7.08 -3.77
N ARG A 120 1.46 -8.36 -3.65
CA ARG A 120 0.66 -9.49 -4.18
C ARG A 120 -0.73 -9.56 -3.58
N TYR A 121 -0.83 -9.45 -2.25
CA TYR A 121 -2.11 -9.43 -1.56
C TYR A 121 -3.01 -8.31 -2.10
N LEU A 122 -2.49 -7.09 -2.20
CA LEU A 122 -3.27 -5.96 -2.72
C LEU A 122 -3.72 -6.21 -4.17
N VAL A 123 -2.85 -6.71 -5.04
CA VAL A 123 -3.20 -7.02 -6.44
C VAL A 123 -4.27 -8.12 -6.52
N GLU A 124 -4.21 -9.12 -5.67
CA GLU A 124 -5.14 -10.25 -5.67
C GLU A 124 -6.52 -9.89 -5.11
N TYR A 125 -6.56 -9.08 -4.06
CA TYR A 125 -7.81 -8.80 -3.32
C TYR A 125 -8.46 -7.45 -3.65
N THR A 126 -7.92 -6.68 -4.63
CA THR A 126 -8.54 -5.43 -5.08
C THR A 126 -8.99 -5.50 -6.52
N GLN A 127 -10.07 -4.79 -6.84
CA GLN A 127 -10.54 -4.65 -8.23
C GLN A 127 -9.93 -3.42 -8.92
N THR A 128 -9.68 -2.36 -8.17
CA THR A 128 -9.06 -1.13 -8.66
C THR A 128 -7.82 -0.82 -7.86
N MET A 129 -6.69 -0.68 -8.52
CA MET A 129 -5.44 -0.28 -7.91
C MET A 129 -5.18 1.20 -8.19
N LEU A 130 -4.93 1.98 -7.14
CA LEU A 130 -4.53 3.38 -7.22
C LEU A 130 -3.04 3.49 -6.93
N LEU A 131 -2.26 3.91 -7.92
CA LEU A 131 -0.81 4.04 -7.82
C LEU A 131 -0.40 5.52 -7.87
N LEU A 132 0.21 6.03 -6.81
CA LEU A 132 0.79 7.36 -6.75
C LEU A 132 2.32 7.25 -6.76
N TRP A 133 2.95 7.53 -7.90
CA TRP A 133 4.39 7.41 -8.09
C TRP A 133 4.89 8.30 -9.23
N ASP A 134 6.19 8.39 -9.41
CA ASP A 134 6.85 9.24 -10.41
C ASP A 134 6.93 8.62 -11.81
N GLY A 135 6.53 7.36 -11.96
CA GLY A 135 6.55 6.64 -13.25
C GLY A 135 7.88 5.93 -13.54
N ASP A 136 8.88 5.99 -12.66
CA ASP A 136 10.18 5.37 -12.90
C ASP A 136 10.16 3.87 -12.62
N VAL A 137 10.33 3.06 -13.69
CA VAL A 137 10.43 1.59 -13.63
C VAL A 137 11.87 1.08 -13.75
N SER A 138 12.86 1.96 -13.90
CA SER A 138 14.24 1.58 -14.23
C SER A 138 14.94 0.78 -13.13
N ALA A 139 14.55 0.98 -11.87
CA ALA A 139 15.11 0.27 -10.72
C ALA A 139 14.02 0.00 -9.67
N PRO A 140 13.13 -0.98 -9.90
CA PRO A 140 12.06 -1.30 -8.97
C PRO A 140 12.62 -1.80 -7.64
N LYS A 141 12.26 -1.13 -6.56
CA LYS A 141 12.56 -1.62 -5.22
C LYS A 141 11.61 -2.77 -4.87
N PRO A 142 12.08 -3.82 -4.16
CA PRO A 142 11.23 -4.89 -3.70
C PRO A 142 10.02 -4.39 -2.91
N GLY A 143 8.81 -4.77 -3.32
CA GLY A 143 7.56 -4.30 -2.74
C GLY A 143 7.23 -2.83 -2.99
N GLY A 144 8.05 -2.10 -3.76
CA GLY A 144 7.80 -0.71 -4.13
C GLY A 144 6.74 -0.58 -5.23
N THR A 145 6.24 0.66 -5.43
CA THR A 145 5.14 0.96 -6.37
C THR A 145 5.43 0.49 -7.81
N ALA A 146 6.70 0.58 -8.26
CA ALA A 146 7.10 0.10 -9.58
C ALA A 146 6.93 -1.43 -9.72
N GLU A 147 7.32 -2.20 -8.71
CA GLU A 147 7.13 -3.66 -8.72
C GLU A 147 5.64 -4.03 -8.64
N VAL A 148 4.87 -3.34 -7.81
CA VAL A 148 3.40 -3.51 -7.74
C VAL A 148 2.74 -3.19 -9.08
N LYS A 149 3.21 -2.16 -9.80
CA LYS A 149 2.72 -1.86 -11.16
C LYS A 149 2.94 -3.03 -12.11
N LEU A 150 4.12 -3.64 -12.10
CA LEU A 150 4.40 -4.83 -12.93
C LEU A 150 3.50 -6.02 -12.56
N MET A 151 3.21 -6.21 -11.27
CA MET A 151 2.26 -7.24 -10.82
C MET A 151 0.85 -6.94 -11.32
N CYS A 152 0.41 -5.69 -11.31
CA CYS A 152 -0.87 -5.27 -11.87
C CYS A 152 -0.96 -5.54 -13.37
N ASP A 153 0.09 -5.23 -14.13
CA ASP A 153 0.12 -5.47 -15.57
C ASP A 153 0.02 -6.97 -15.89
N ALA A 154 0.74 -7.80 -15.13
CA ALA A 154 0.64 -9.25 -15.27
C ALA A 154 -0.76 -9.80 -14.90
N ALA A 155 -1.43 -9.20 -13.91
CA ALA A 155 -2.80 -9.57 -13.55
C ALA A 155 -3.80 -9.14 -14.63
N LEU A 156 -3.67 -7.92 -15.16
CA LEU A 156 -4.51 -7.41 -16.25
C LEU A 156 -4.37 -8.23 -17.53
N ALA A 157 -3.17 -8.72 -17.83
CA ALA A 157 -2.93 -9.58 -19.00
C ALA A 157 -3.66 -10.94 -18.91
N ARG A 158 -4.11 -11.34 -17.73
CA ARG A 158 -4.85 -12.58 -17.47
C ARG A 158 -6.32 -12.36 -17.12
N GLN A 159 -6.85 -11.15 -17.29
CA GLN A 159 -8.21 -10.81 -16.87
C GLN A 159 -9.33 -11.61 -17.56
N ASP A 160 -9.05 -12.21 -18.73
CA ASP A 160 -9.99 -13.05 -19.47
C ASP A 160 -10.03 -14.50 -18.94
N ASP A 161 -9.13 -14.88 -18.03
CA ASP A 161 -9.15 -16.16 -17.36
C ASP A 161 -10.25 -16.14 -16.26
N PRO A 162 -11.26 -17.02 -16.33
CA PRO A 162 -12.37 -17.06 -15.39
C PRO A 162 -11.93 -17.37 -13.94
N GLU A 163 -10.77 -17.99 -13.77
CA GLU A 163 -10.19 -18.25 -12.44
C GLU A 163 -9.33 -17.08 -11.93
N CYS A 164 -9.09 -16.07 -12.75
CA CYS A 164 -8.29 -14.91 -12.36
C CYS A 164 -9.13 -13.95 -11.53
N HIS A 165 -8.78 -13.84 -10.26
CA HIS A 165 -9.29 -12.81 -9.34
C HIS A 165 -8.30 -11.65 -9.25
N GLY A 166 -8.75 -10.50 -8.73
CA GLY A 166 -7.88 -9.36 -8.46
C GLY A 166 -8.07 -8.17 -9.38
N VAL A 167 -6.99 -7.43 -9.62
CA VAL A 167 -7.02 -6.13 -10.28
C VAL A 167 -7.62 -6.19 -11.69
N ARG A 168 -8.66 -5.36 -11.91
CA ARG A 168 -9.33 -5.15 -13.19
C ARG A 168 -9.05 -3.75 -13.77
N ARG A 169 -8.56 -2.82 -12.94
CA ARG A 169 -8.31 -1.43 -13.31
C ARG A 169 -7.14 -0.86 -12.53
N VAL A 170 -6.28 -0.11 -13.20
CA VAL A 170 -5.18 0.66 -12.58
C VAL A 170 -5.37 2.14 -12.90
N ILE A 171 -5.18 2.99 -11.89
CA ILE A 171 -5.26 4.46 -11.97
C ILE A 171 -3.92 5.02 -11.53
N HIS A 172 -3.38 5.96 -12.31
CA HIS A 172 -2.10 6.64 -12.08
C HIS A 172 -2.29 8.13 -11.80
#